data_d6cfdc91aa174f700c6e4fe512d4d7d1
#
_entry.id   d6cfdc91aa174f700c6e4fe512d4d7d1
#
_cell.length_a   1.000
_cell.length_b   1.000
_cell.length_c   1.000
_cell.angle_alpha   90.00
_cell.angle_beta   90.00
_cell.angle_gamma   90.00
#
_symmetry.space_group_name_H-M   'P 1'
#
loop_
_entity.id
_entity.type
_entity.pdbx_description
1 polymer ?
#
loop_
_entity_poly.entity_id
_entity_poly.type
_entity_poly.pdbx_seq_one_letter_code
_entity_poly.pdbx_strand_id
1 'polypeptide(L)'
;PSFQSFFESVPANAETEPGSPNSTNKWKVASLGGDYVLKSGGAGKSRARSTLQLTFTADAELTFEYKVSSEPNYDYFTITYDGAEKVKESGDLGWKTYTLSAESGKVLTLTYAKDGSGDKFDDCVYVRNFTAGKATVVTFHANGGVGADYTQNFYGQAALKLNAFTKADGVFAGWATTPDGEVAYTDGAKLNPTEAMDLYAVWTPAYTVTFAY
;
A
#
# COMPACT_ATOMS: atom_id res chain seq x y z
N PRO A 1 22.64 -11.26 1.87
CA PRO A 1 21.54 -10.82 2.74
C PRO A 1 20.82 -12.03 3.34
N SER A 2 20.15 -11.84 4.46
CA SER A 2 19.24 -12.80 5.04
C SER A 2 17.83 -12.63 4.49
N PHE A 3 16.93 -13.60 4.69
CA PHE A 3 15.51 -13.44 4.35
C PHE A 3 14.90 -12.18 4.98
N GLN A 4 15.17 -11.93 6.25
CA GLN A 4 14.61 -10.78 6.98
C GLN A 4 15.14 -9.43 6.48
N SER A 5 16.36 -9.38 5.93
CA SER A 5 16.93 -8.13 5.43
C SER A 5 16.16 -7.52 4.24
N PHE A 6 15.31 -8.29 3.57
CA PHE A 6 14.42 -7.77 2.51
C PHE A 6 13.29 -6.89 3.06
N PHE A 7 13.01 -6.96 4.36
CA PHE A 7 11.85 -6.31 4.99
C PHE A 7 12.24 -5.28 6.05
N GLU A 8 13.52 -4.90 6.17
CA GLU A 8 14.00 -3.99 7.21
C GLU A 8 13.29 -2.64 7.24
N SER A 9 12.87 -2.12 6.06
CA SER A 9 12.12 -0.87 5.95
C SER A 9 10.60 -1.04 6.02
N VAL A 10 10.10 -2.28 6.10
CA VAL A 10 8.67 -2.59 6.07
C VAL A 10 8.18 -2.83 7.49
N PRO A 11 7.17 -2.08 7.99
CA PRO A 11 6.61 -2.29 9.31
C PRO A 11 5.69 -3.53 9.32
N ALA A 12 6.28 -4.71 9.13
CA ALA A 12 5.57 -5.97 9.09
C ALA A 12 6.44 -7.12 9.60
N ASN A 13 5.80 -8.15 10.14
CA ASN A 13 6.41 -9.44 10.38
C ASN A 13 6.32 -10.30 9.12
N ALA A 14 7.45 -10.69 8.55
CA ALA A 14 7.54 -11.49 7.34
C ALA A 14 7.84 -12.96 7.66
N GLU A 15 7.01 -13.86 7.13
CA GLU A 15 7.15 -15.32 7.28
C GLU A 15 7.03 -16.02 5.93
N THR A 16 7.89 -17.02 5.70
CA THR A 16 7.75 -17.96 4.60
C THR A 16 7.16 -19.27 5.10
N GLU A 17 6.16 -19.80 4.41
CA GLU A 17 5.40 -20.99 4.83
C GLU A 17 4.85 -20.85 6.28
N PRO A 18 3.95 -19.88 6.53
CA PRO A 18 3.39 -19.66 7.86
C PRO A 18 2.83 -20.94 8.48
N GLY A 19 3.19 -21.20 9.73
CA GLY A 19 2.75 -22.38 10.46
C GLY A 19 3.39 -23.72 10.04
N SER A 20 4.37 -23.72 9.12
CA SER A 20 5.03 -24.94 8.64
C SER A 20 6.56 -24.81 8.67
N PRO A 21 7.20 -24.92 9.84
CA PRO A 21 8.63 -24.68 10.01
C PRO A 21 9.54 -25.63 9.19
N ASN A 22 9.02 -26.78 8.79
CA ASN A 22 9.77 -27.82 8.05
C ASN A 22 9.40 -27.87 6.55
N SER A 23 8.69 -26.89 6.01
CA SER A 23 8.31 -26.90 4.60
C SER A 23 9.52 -26.80 3.67
N THR A 24 9.55 -27.66 2.65
CA THR A 24 10.56 -27.64 1.60
C THR A 24 10.29 -26.58 0.52
N ASN A 25 9.13 -25.93 0.58
CA ASN A 25 8.66 -24.96 -0.41
C ASN A 25 8.83 -23.50 0.06
N LYS A 26 9.72 -23.28 1.03
CA LYS A 26 9.99 -21.93 1.55
C LYS A 26 10.56 -21.00 0.49
N TRP A 27 10.19 -19.75 0.57
CA TRP A 27 10.89 -18.68 -0.12
C TRP A 27 12.32 -18.57 0.41
N LYS A 28 13.27 -18.34 -0.51
CA LYS A 28 14.70 -18.31 -0.19
C LYS A 28 15.37 -17.13 -0.86
N VAL A 29 16.44 -16.65 -0.24
CA VAL A 29 17.36 -15.72 -0.89
C VAL A 29 18.04 -16.42 -2.06
N ALA A 30 18.06 -15.76 -3.19
CA ALA A 30 18.71 -16.20 -4.44
C ALA A 30 19.41 -15.02 -5.11
N SER A 31 20.18 -15.27 -6.15
CA SER A 31 20.74 -14.25 -7.03
C SER A 31 20.11 -14.39 -8.42
N LEU A 32 19.72 -13.27 -9.02
CA LEU A 32 19.21 -13.20 -10.38
C LEU A 32 19.82 -11.98 -11.10
N GLY A 33 20.61 -12.22 -12.14
CA GLY A 33 21.26 -11.15 -12.89
C GLY A 33 22.28 -10.30 -12.09
N GLY A 34 22.81 -10.85 -11.00
CA GLY A 34 23.73 -10.16 -10.10
C GLY A 34 23.06 -9.49 -8.89
N ASP A 35 21.74 -9.34 -8.91
CA ASP A 35 20.97 -8.80 -7.79
C ASP A 35 20.52 -9.91 -6.83
N TYR A 36 20.36 -9.55 -5.54
CA TYR A 36 19.71 -10.43 -4.59
C TYR A 36 18.18 -10.31 -4.69
N VAL A 37 17.52 -11.48 -4.69
CA VAL A 37 16.07 -11.62 -4.78
C VAL A 37 15.57 -12.65 -3.78
N LEU A 38 14.29 -12.60 -3.43
CA LEU A 38 13.61 -13.76 -2.85
C LEU A 38 13.00 -14.58 -3.97
N LYS A 39 13.28 -15.89 -3.97
CA LYS A 39 12.75 -16.87 -4.92
C LYS A 39 11.76 -17.78 -4.20
N SER A 40 10.59 -18.03 -4.80
CA SER A 40 9.62 -18.99 -4.28
C SER A 40 10.19 -20.40 -4.31
N GLY A 41 9.74 -21.24 -3.39
CA GLY A 41 10.01 -22.67 -3.42
C GLY A 41 9.10 -23.38 -4.44
N GLY A 42 9.27 -24.71 -4.53
CA GLY A 42 8.38 -25.58 -5.30
C GLY A 42 8.80 -25.87 -6.73
N ALA A 43 9.85 -25.23 -7.25
CA ALA A 43 10.37 -25.54 -8.60
C ALA A 43 10.64 -27.05 -8.78
N GLY A 44 10.21 -27.60 -9.91
CA GLY A 44 10.34 -29.04 -10.22
C GLY A 44 9.48 -29.97 -9.34
N LYS A 45 8.51 -29.45 -8.59
CA LYS A 45 7.64 -30.25 -7.71
C LYS A 45 6.19 -30.13 -8.12
N SER A 46 5.58 -31.25 -8.43
CA SER A 46 4.14 -31.34 -8.71
C SER A 46 3.30 -30.87 -7.51
N ARG A 47 2.26 -30.08 -7.78
CA ARG A 47 1.30 -29.58 -6.79
C ARG A 47 1.94 -28.81 -5.62
N ALA A 48 3.10 -28.20 -5.85
CA ALA A 48 3.78 -27.41 -4.84
C ALA A 48 3.04 -26.10 -4.57
N ARG A 49 3.08 -25.65 -3.32
CA ARG A 49 2.61 -24.35 -2.90
C ARG A 49 3.69 -23.68 -2.06
N SER A 50 4.04 -22.46 -2.40
CA SER A 50 5.05 -21.66 -1.72
C SER A 50 4.45 -20.34 -1.31
N THR A 51 4.41 -20.04 -0.02
CA THR A 51 3.74 -18.88 0.55
C THR A 51 4.73 -17.98 1.28
N LEU A 52 4.63 -16.69 1.05
CA LEU A 52 5.28 -15.61 1.80
C LEU A 52 4.18 -14.71 2.34
N GLN A 53 4.23 -14.43 3.63
CA GLN A 53 3.22 -13.64 4.31
C GLN A 53 3.85 -12.48 5.07
N LEU A 54 3.26 -11.28 4.96
CA LEU A 54 3.60 -10.10 5.72
C LEU A 54 2.39 -9.68 6.55
N THR A 55 2.54 -9.70 7.88
CA THR A 55 1.55 -9.15 8.81
C THR A 55 1.99 -7.77 9.24
N PHE A 56 1.25 -6.73 8.83
CA PHE A 56 1.62 -5.34 9.09
C PHE A 56 1.47 -4.97 10.55
N THR A 57 2.47 -4.28 11.11
CA THR A 57 2.48 -3.77 12.49
C THR A 57 2.12 -2.28 12.56
N ALA A 58 2.12 -1.59 11.43
CA ALA A 58 1.68 -0.21 11.27
C ALA A 58 1.18 0.02 9.85
N ASP A 59 0.42 1.11 9.65
CA ASP A 59 0.02 1.55 8.31
C ASP A 59 1.26 1.95 7.51
N ALA A 60 1.27 1.60 6.22
CA ALA A 60 2.37 1.92 5.32
C ALA A 60 1.95 1.91 3.86
N GLU A 61 2.63 2.66 3.02
CA GLU A 61 2.61 2.45 1.57
C GLU A 61 3.74 1.50 1.20
N LEU A 62 3.39 0.24 0.94
CA LEU A 62 4.33 -0.79 0.52
C LEU A 62 4.52 -0.74 -0.99
N THR A 63 5.76 -0.83 -1.43
CA THR A 63 6.11 -1.08 -2.84
C THR A 63 7.14 -2.21 -2.92
N PHE A 64 6.98 -3.09 -3.90
CA PHE A 64 7.96 -4.11 -4.25
C PHE A 64 7.85 -4.48 -5.73
N GLU A 65 8.86 -5.17 -6.24
CA GLU A 65 8.86 -5.71 -7.59
C GLU A 65 8.74 -7.23 -7.56
N TYR A 66 8.00 -7.78 -8.54
CA TYR A 66 7.89 -9.22 -8.74
C TYR A 66 8.09 -9.61 -10.21
N LYS A 67 8.59 -10.81 -10.44
CA LYS A 67 8.72 -11.44 -11.74
C LYS A 67 8.17 -12.87 -11.66
N VAL A 68 7.22 -13.20 -12.52
CA VAL A 68 6.69 -14.56 -12.67
C VAL A 68 7.45 -15.27 -13.79
N SER A 69 7.86 -16.51 -13.55
CA SER A 69 8.55 -17.37 -14.53
C SER A 69 8.01 -18.78 -14.36
N SER A 70 6.82 -19.05 -14.96
CA SER A 70 6.03 -20.24 -14.69
C SER A 70 5.32 -20.76 -15.94
N GLU A 71 4.71 -21.95 -15.86
CA GLU A 71 3.88 -22.47 -16.93
C GLU A 71 2.61 -21.62 -17.13
N PRO A 72 2.38 -21.08 -18.37
CA PRO A 72 1.22 -20.25 -18.64
C PRO A 72 -0.09 -21.01 -18.42
N ASN A 73 -1.04 -20.38 -17.70
CA ASN A 73 -2.39 -20.88 -17.43
C ASN A 73 -2.49 -22.12 -16.53
N TYR A 74 -1.38 -22.56 -15.92
CA TYR A 74 -1.35 -23.72 -15.03
C TYR A 74 -0.72 -23.41 -13.69
N ASP A 75 0.45 -22.79 -13.68
CA ASP A 75 1.16 -22.42 -12.46
C ASP A 75 1.02 -20.94 -12.18
N TYR A 76 0.33 -20.60 -11.09
CA TYR A 76 -0.07 -19.22 -10.81
C TYR A 76 0.70 -18.61 -9.65
N PHE A 77 1.08 -17.34 -9.84
CA PHE A 77 1.40 -16.42 -8.78
C PHE A 77 0.17 -15.61 -8.41
N THR A 78 -0.15 -15.56 -7.11
CA THR A 78 -1.23 -14.74 -6.58
C THR A 78 -0.73 -13.80 -5.50
N ILE A 79 -1.25 -12.57 -5.49
CA ILE A 79 -1.14 -11.62 -4.40
C ILE A 79 -2.52 -11.50 -3.79
N THR A 80 -2.64 -11.75 -2.48
CA THR A 80 -3.86 -11.49 -1.73
C THR A 80 -3.59 -10.50 -0.61
N TYR A 81 -4.52 -9.60 -0.36
CA TYR A 81 -4.47 -8.68 0.77
C TYR A 81 -5.74 -8.80 1.58
N ASP A 82 -5.58 -9.11 2.87
CA ASP A 82 -6.67 -9.40 3.82
C ASP A 82 -7.67 -10.42 3.25
N GLY A 83 -7.16 -11.48 2.61
CA GLY A 83 -7.94 -12.54 1.98
C GLY A 83 -8.50 -12.23 0.59
N ALA A 84 -8.46 -10.98 0.13
CA ALA A 84 -8.94 -10.59 -1.21
C ALA A 84 -7.83 -10.73 -2.25
N GLU A 85 -8.10 -11.44 -3.36
CA GLU A 85 -7.18 -11.56 -4.49
C GLU A 85 -7.00 -10.20 -5.18
N LYS A 86 -5.75 -9.77 -5.36
CA LYS A 86 -5.36 -8.52 -6.04
C LYS A 86 -4.66 -8.77 -7.37
N VAL A 87 -3.89 -9.85 -7.44
CA VAL A 87 -3.14 -10.27 -8.64
C VAL A 87 -3.24 -11.77 -8.78
N LYS A 88 -3.41 -12.26 -10.01
CA LYS A 88 -3.28 -13.66 -10.38
C LYS A 88 -2.65 -13.76 -11.76
N GLU A 89 -1.42 -14.24 -11.83
CA GLU A 89 -0.63 -14.26 -13.05
C GLU A 89 0.12 -15.57 -13.23
N SER A 90 0.42 -15.91 -14.48
CA SER A 90 1.21 -17.07 -14.88
C SER A 90 2.00 -16.77 -16.16
N GLY A 91 2.97 -17.59 -16.52
CA GLY A 91 3.80 -17.43 -17.69
C GLY A 91 5.17 -16.83 -17.38
N ASP A 92 5.93 -16.50 -18.43
CA ASP A 92 7.23 -15.81 -18.30
C ASP A 92 7.04 -14.30 -18.49
N LEU A 93 6.91 -13.59 -17.39
CA LEU A 93 6.62 -12.17 -17.36
C LEU A 93 7.88 -11.38 -16.95
N GLY A 94 7.99 -10.16 -17.47
CA GLY A 94 8.99 -9.19 -17.00
C GLY A 94 8.75 -8.73 -15.55
N TRP A 95 9.70 -7.97 -15.00
CA TRP A 95 9.52 -7.34 -13.71
C TRP A 95 8.33 -6.38 -13.72
N LYS A 96 7.52 -6.45 -12.68
CA LYS A 96 6.36 -5.58 -12.44
C LYS A 96 6.46 -4.99 -11.03
N THR A 97 6.02 -3.76 -10.88
CA THR A 97 5.92 -3.09 -9.59
C THR A 97 4.52 -3.29 -9.00
N TYR A 98 4.44 -3.64 -7.75
CA TYR A 98 3.21 -3.69 -6.97
C TYR A 98 3.25 -2.68 -5.83
N THR A 99 2.19 -1.91 -5.66
CA THR A 99 2.04 -0.91 -4.60
C THR A 99 0.77 -1.20 -3.81
N LEU A 100 0.82 -1.05 -2.50
CA LEU A 100 -0.27 -1.35 -1.58
C LEU A 100 -0.29 -0.34 -0.43
N SER A 101 -1.42 0.35 -0.24
CA SER A 101 -1.72 1.04 1.02
C SER A 101 -2.12 -0.01 2.06
N ALA A 102 -1.18 -0.35 2.92
CA ALA A 102 -1.34 -1.38 3.93
C ALA A 102 -1.80 -0.77 5.26
N GLU A 103 -2.69 -1.48 5.95
CA GLU A 103 -3.21 -1.13 7.26
C GLU A 103 -2.62 -2.04 8.34
N SER A 104 -2.42 -1.50 9.53
CA SER A 104 -1.97 -2.26 10.71
C SER A 104 -2.90 -3.43 11.00
N GLY A 105 -2.32 -4.59 11.30
CA GLY A 105 -3.04 -5.83 11.58
C GLY A 105 -3.49 -6.60 10.33
N LYS A 106 -3.39 -6.02 9.14
CA LYS A 106 -3.75 -6.69 7.88
C LYS A 106 -2.60 -7.53 7.34
N VAL A 107 -2.94 -8.47 6.45
CA VAL A 107 -2.01 -9.48 5.95
C VAL A 107 -1.92 -9.43 4.43
N LEU A 108 -0.70 -9.26 3.92
CA LEU A 108 -0.36 -9.48 2.52
C LEU A 108 0.19 -10.89 2.35
N THR A 109 -0.34 -11.65 1.39
CA THR A 109 0.15 -13.00 1.09
C THR A 109 0.54 -13.11 -0.38
N LEU A 110 1.76 -13.56 -0.61
CA LEU A 110 2.29 -13.90 -1.93
C LEU A 110 2.36 -15.42 -2.03
N THR A 111 1.66 -15.99 -3.02
CA THR A 111 1.61 -17.44 -3.19
C THR A 111 2.01 -17.81 -4.61
N TYR A 112 2.95 -18.72 -4.74
CA TYR A 112 3.20 -19.48 -5.97
C TYR A 112 2.63 -20.88 -5.82
N ALA A 113 1.74 -21.27 -6.72
CA ALA A 113 1.07 -22.57 -6.68
C ALA A 113 1.18 -23.26 -8.04
N LYS A 114 1.63 -24.50 -8.03
CA LYS A 114 1.78 -25.35 -9.19
C LYS A 114 0.63 -26.34 -9.30
N ASP A 115 0.32 -26.72 -10.54
CA ASP A 115 -0.57 -27.84 -10.83
C ASP A 115 0.12 -29.21 -10.71
N GLY A 116 -0.45 -30.24 -11.33
CA GLY A 116 0.04 -31.62 -11.24
C GLY A 116 1.16 -31.98 -12.21
N SER A 117 1.49 -31.12 -13.17
CA SER A 117 2.39 -31.45 -14.29
C SER A 117 3.08 -30.23 -14.85
N GLY A 118 4.14 -30.43 -15.62
CA GLY A 118 4.82 -29.42 -16.41
C GLY A 118 5.70 -28.49 -15.59
N ASP A 119 6.95 -28.38 -16.00
CA ASP A 119 7.88 -27.36 -15.52
C ASP A 119 8.25 -26.49 -16.73
N LYS A 120 7.99 -25.21 -16.66
CA LYS A 120 8.32 -24.24 -17.71
C LYS A 120 9.10 -23.09 -17.13
N PHE A 121 10.04 -22.60 -17.92
CA PHE A 121 10.92 -21.48 -17.56
C PHE A 121 11.69 -21.75 -16.26
N ASP A 122 11.78 -20.78 -15.33
CA ASP A 122 12.45 -20.95 -14.04
C ASP A 122 11.58 -21.66 -12.99
N ASP A 123 10.31 -21.88 -13.33
CA ASP A 123 9.31 -22.55 -12.50
C ASP A 123 9.21 -21.97 -11.09
N CYS A 124 9.14 -20.66 -11.02
CA CYS A 124 9.12 -19.91 -9.75
C CYS A 124 8.66 -18.46 -9.92
N VAL A 125 8.60 -17.76 -8.79
CA VAL A 125 8.43 -16.32 -8.72
C VAL A 125 9.61 -15.71 -7.99
N TYR A 126 10.03 -14.54 -8.47
CA TYR A 126 11.03 -13.70 -7.82
C TYR A 126 10.40 -12.42 -7.32
N VAL A 127 10.83 -11.96 -6.13
CA VAL A 127 10.46 -10.66 -5.58
C VAL A 127 11.69 -9.95 -5.02
N ARG A 128 11.67 -8.61 -5.08
CA ARG A 128 12.77 -7.76 -4.60
C ARG A 128 12.29 -6.35 -4.26
N ASN A 129 13.19 -5.53 -3.74
CA ASN A 129 13.00 -4.08 -3.56
C ASN A 129 11.78 -3.74 -2.71
N PHE A 130 11.58 -4.47 -1.61
CA PHE A 130 10.56 -4.12 -0.63
C PHE A 130 10.92 -2.81 0.06
N THR A 131 10.05 -1.83 -0.08
CA THR A 131 10.15 -0.53 0.60
C THR A 131 8.81 -0.14 1.18
N ALA A 132 8.82 0.55 2.32
CA ALA A 132 7.60 1.10 2.89
C ALA A 132 7.83 2.55 3.31
N GLY A 133 6.95 3.43 2.84
CA GLY A 133 6.85 4.81 3.29
C GLY A 133 6.12 4.88 4.64
N LYS A 134 6.57 5.78 5.54
CA LYS A 134 5.85 6.10 6.76
C LYS A 134 4.73 7.08 6.44
N ALA A 135 3.53 6.85 6.99
CA ALA A 135 2.45 7.81 6.89
C ALA A 135 2.79 9.11 7.62
N THR A 136 2.56 10.25 6.95
CA THR A 136 2.47 11.55 7.60
C THR A 136 0.99 11.90 7.74
N VAL A 137 0.55 12.22 8.96
CA VAL A 137 -0.88 12.46 9.26
C VAL A 137 -1.19 13.94 9.12
N VAL A 138 -2.23 14.26 8.36
CA VAL A 138 -2.86 15.59 8.31
C VAL A 138 -4.21 15.49 8.98
N THR A 139 -4.45 16.34 9.98
CA THR A 139 -5.74 16.46 10.70
C THR A 139 -6.49 17.67 10.21
N PHE A 140 -7.77 17.51 9.90
CA PHE A 140 -8.66 18.58 9.44
C PHE A 140 -9.61 18.99 10.56
N HIS A 141 -9.68 20.28 10.84
CA HIS A 141 -10.51 20.89 11.89
C HIS A 141 -11.60 21.76 11.27
N ALA A 142 -12.81 21.63 11.80
CA ALA A 142 -13.96 22.40 11.34
C ALA A 142 -13.83 23.91 11.56
N ASN A 143 -13.06 24.35 12.57
CA ASN A 143 -12.72 25.75 12.88
C ASN A 143 -13.95 26.69 12.87
N GLY A 144 -14.90 26.38 13.71
CA GLY A 144 -16.17 27.10 13.80
C GLY A 144 -17.25 26.68 12.79
N GLY A 145 -16.96 25.68 11.95
CA GLY A 145 -17.93 24.93 11.17
C GLY A 145 -18.54 23.78 11.95
N VAL A 146 -19.38 22.98 11.27
CA VAL A 146 -20.07 21.80 11.79
C VAL A 146 -19.49 20.56 11.11
N GLY A 147 -19.19 19.52 11.89
CA GLY A 147 -18.63 18.23 11.48
C GLY A 147 -17.57 17.75 12.49
N ALA A 148 -17.33 16.45 12.54
CA ALA A 148 -16.26 15.90 13.36
C ALA A 148 -14.91 16.05 12.62
N ASP A 149 -13.84 16.34 13.36
CA ASP A 149 -12.50 16.35 12.82
C ASP A 149 -12.17 15.00 12.15
N TYR A 150 -11.41 15.03 11.06
CA TYR A 150 -11.01 13.83 10.33
C TYR A 150 -9.53 13.90 9.94
N THR A 151 -8.96 12.77 9.59
CA THR A 151 -7.55 12.65 9.23
C THR A 151 -7.35 12.11 7.81
N GLN A 152 -6.16 12.36 7.29
CA GLN A 152 -5.65 11.77 6.05
C GLN A 152 -4.19 11.35 6.24
N ASN A 153 -3.88 10.11 5.86
CA ASN A 153 -2.51 9.62 5.82
C ASN A 153 -1.89 9.96 4.45
N PHE A 154 -0.68 10.52 4.49
CA PHE A 154 0.15 10.80 3.32
C PHE A 154 1.39 9.91 3.35
N TYR A 155 1.63 9.19 2.27
CA TYR A 155 2.82 8.38 2.03
C TYR A 155 3.71 8.98 0.94
N GLY A 156 3.49 10.23 0.61
CA GLY A 156 4.12 11.01 -0.45
C GLY A 156 3.18 12.09 -0.92
N GLN A 157 3.35 12.58 -2.15
CA GLN A 157 2.48 13.61 -2.68
C GLN A 157 1.09 13.06 -3.01
N ALA A 158 0.06 13.66 -2.41
CA ALA A 158 -1.35 13.35 -2.68
C ALA A 158 -2.22 14.61 -2.61
N ALA A 159 -3.43 14.53 -3.19
CA ALA A 159 -4.43 15.59 -3.02
C ALA A 159 -5.04 15.53 -1.61
N LEU A 160 -5.28 16.69 -1.01
CA LEU A 160 -6.08 16.80 0.20
C LEU A 160 -7.47 16.22 -0.03
N LYS A 161 -8.02 15.55 0.97
CA LYS A 161 -9.44 15.21 1.00
C LYS A 161 -10.25 16.51 0.89
N LEU A 162 -11.33 16.45 0.14
CA LEU A 162 -12.23 17.60 0.02
C LEU A 162 -12.87 17.92 1.36
N ASN A 163 -13.17 19.21 1.56
CA ASN A 163 -13.82 19.69 2.76
C ASN A 163 -15.14 18.95 3.02
N ALA A 164 -15.26 18.37 4.23
CA ALA A 164 -16.46 17.68 4.69
C ALA A 164 -17.27 18.48 5.73
N PHE A 165 -16.79 19.69 6.10
CA PHE A 165 -17.45 20.55 7.07
C PHE A 165 -18.44 21.49 6.39
N THR A 166 -19.41 21.97 7.18
CA THR A 166 -20.40 22.96 6.75
C THR A 166 -20.45 24.13 7.75
N LYS A 167 -20.91 25.31 7.33
CA LYS A 167 -21.18 26.45 8.18
C LYS A 167 -22.41 27.19 7.68
N ALA A 168 -23.40 27.42 8.56
CA ALA A 168 -24.72 27.95 8.16
C ALA A 168 -24.66 29.32 7.46
N ASP A 169 -23.75 30.20 7.92
CA ASP A 169 -23.54 31.55 7.45
C ASP A 169 -22.15 31.76 6.82
N GLY A 170 -21.52 30.68 6.36
CA GLY A 170 -20.19 30.70 5.80
C GLY A 170 -20.04 29.85 4.54
N VAL A 171 -19.17 30.31 3.64
CA VAL A 171 -18.70 29.57 2.49
C VAL A 171 -17.26 29.15 2.76
N PHE A 172 -16.95 27.89 2.53
CA PHE A 172 -15.59 27.38 2.67
C PHE A 172 -14.65 28.06 1.67
N ALA A 173 -13.56 28.64 2.18
CA ALA A 173 -12.58 29.38 1.36
C ALA A 173 -11.30 28.57 1.12
N GLY A 174 -10.98 27.62 1.98
CA GLY A 174 -9.76 26.83 1.94
C GLY A 174 -9.25 26.46 3.33
N TRP A 175 -8.02 26.00 3.39
CA TRP A 175 -7.36 25.49 4.60
C TRP A 175 -6.26 26.42 5.07
N ALA A 176 -6.22 26.75 6.37
CA ALA A 176 -5.12 27.43 7.04
C ALA A 176 -4.31 26.44 7.87
N THR A 177 -3.05 26.79 8.21
CA THR A 177 -2.17 25.98 9.08
C THR A 177 -2.30 26.35 10.56
N THR A 178 -3.07 27.40 10.89
CA THR A 178 -3.42 27.81 12.24
C THR A 178 -4.90 28.22 12.30
N PRO A 179 -5.57 28.19 13.48
CA PRO A 179 -7.00 28.50 13.58
C PRO A 179 -7.39 29.88 13.04
N ASP A 180 -6.53 30.88 13.24
CA ASP A 180 -6.75 32.27 12.81
C ASP A 180 -5.93 32.64 11.57
N GLY A 181 -5.37 31.63 10.86
CA GLY A 181 -4.51 31.83 9.71
C GLY A 181 -5.28 32.18 8.43
N GLU A 182 -4.56 32.76 7.49
CA GLU A 182 -5.07 32.93 6.11
C GLU A 182 -5.05 31.60 5.36
N VAL A 183 -5.82 31.53 4.24
CA VAL A 183 -5.85 30.34 3.37
C VAL A 183 -4.45 30.06 2.82
N ALA A 184 -3.88 28.92 3.25
CA ALA A 184 -2.62 28.40 2.77
C ALA A 184 -2.80 27.41 1.62
N TYR A 185 -3.93 26.66 1.65
CA TYR A 185 -4.22 25.63 0.65
C TYR A 185 -5.66 25.70 0.18
N THR A 186 -5.86 25.53 -1.13
CA THR A 186 -7.20 25.35 -1.70
C THR A 186 -7.74 23.95 -1.42
N ASP A 187 -9.05 23.77 -1.55
CA ASP A 187 -9.65 22.45 -1.42
C ASP A 187 -9.09 21.49 -2.48
N GLY A 188 -8.72 20.26 -2.07
CA GLY A 188 -8.09 19.28 -2.95
C GLY A 188 -6.67 19.61 -3.41
N ALA A 189 -5.98 20.61 -2.81
CA ALA A 189 -4.58 20.93 -3.14
C ALA A 189 -3.67 19.73 -2.97
N LYS A 190 -2.64 19.59 -3.83
CA LYS A 190 -1.64 18.54 -3.70
C LYS A 190 -0.60 18.92 -2.66
N LEU A 191 -0.42 18.08 -1.65
CA LEU A 191 0.56 18.19 -0.59
C LEU A 191 1.51 16.99 -0.57
N ASN A 192 2.73 17.24 -0.06
CA ASN A 192 3.69 16.20 0.32
C ASN A 192 4.24 16.55 1.72
N PRO A 193 3.45 16.40 2.78
CA PRO A 193 3.88 16.75 4.13
C PRO A 193 4.96 15.80 4.61
N THR A 194 6.04 16.34 5.20
CA THR A 194 7.15 15.57 5.77
C THR A 194 6.99 15.30 7.26
N GLU A 195 6.04 15.98 7.90
CA GLU A 195 5.68 15.84 9.32
C GLU A 195 4.19 16.05 9.52
N ALA A 196 3.66 15.53 10.64
CA ALA A 196 2.25 15.68 10.97
C ALA A 196 1.87 17.17 11.05
N MET A 197 0.70 17.52 10.52
CA MET A 197 0.19 18.89 10.50
C MET A 197 -1.31 18.95 10.69
N ASP A 198 -1.76 20.10 11.18
CA ASP A 198 -3.17 20.43 11.34
C ASP A 198 -3.60 21.43 10.26
N LEU A 199 -4.80 21.24 9.71
CA LEU A 199 -5.44 22.14 8.76
C LEU A 199 -6.78 22.60 9.30
N TYR A 200 -7.00 23.90 9.30
CA TYR A 200 -8.16 24.56 9.83
C TYR A 200 -9.00 25.15 8.69
N ALA A 201 -10.30 24.85 8.70
CA ALA A 201 -11.21 25.42 7.71
C ALA A 201 -11.28 26.93 7.84
N VAL A 202 -11.12 27.64 6.73
CA VAL A 202 -11.32 29.09 6.64
C VAL A 202 -12.69 29.35 6.00
N TRP A 203 -13.47 30.21 6.65
CA TRP A 203 -14.82 30.52 6.24
C TRP A 203 -14.95 32.00 5.89
N THR A 204 -15.55 32.29 4.74
CA THR A 204 -15.99 33.62 4.35
C THR A 204 -17.50 33.78 4.59
N PRO A 205 -18.00 34.98 4.95
CA PRO A 205 -19.43 35.19 5.14
C PRO A 205 -20.25 34.83 3.89
N ALA A 206 -21.36 34.12 4.10
CA ALA A 206 -22.35 33.92 3.05
C ALA A 206 -23.32 35.10 3.02
N TYR A 207 -23.56 35.68 1.83
CA TYR A 207 -24.51 36.76 1.65
C TYR A 207 -25.70 36.25 0.82
N THR A 208 -26.92 36.53 1.31
CA THR A 208 -28.14 36.27 0.55
C THR A 208 -28.52 37.56 -0.21
N VAL A 209 -28.62 37.49 -1.53
CA VAL A 209 -29.15 38.58 -2.36
C VAL A 209 -30.63 38.30 -2.59
N THR A 210 -31.48 39.17 -2.07
CA THR A 210 -32.94 39.12 -2.35
C THR A 210 -33.26 40.13 -3.45
N PHE A 211 -33.82 39.64 -4.54
CA PHE A 211 -34.36 40.50 -5.59
C PHE A 211 -35.82 40.84 -5.25
N ALA A 212 -36.13 42.13 -5.09
CA ALA A 212 -37.51 42.62 -5.01
C ALA A 212 -38.04 42.76 -6.43
N TYR A 213 -39.20 42.17 -6.72
CA TYR A 213 -39.94 42.33 -7.97
C TYR A 213 -40.99 43.42 -7.84
#